data_95f8e6f20a8faa678142845bd70f39dd
#
_entry.id   95f8e6f20a8faa678142845bd70f39dd
#
_cell.length_a   1.000
_cell.length_b   1.000
_cell.length_c   1.000
_cell.angle_alpha   90.00
_cell.angle_beta   90.00
_cell.angle_gamma   90.00
#
_symmetry.space_group_name_H-M   'P 1'
#
loop_
_entity.id
_entity.type
_entity.pdbx_description
1 polymer ?
#
loop_
_entity_poly.entity_id
_entity_poly.type
_entity_poly.pdbx_seq_one_letter_code
_entity_poly.pdbx_strand_id
1 'polypeptide(L)'
;MKVHQLAKLALATTLLSASQLAVANTLTVYTYDSFASDWGPGPAIEKAFEAKCGCDLNFVALDDGVSILNRLRLEGSSSQADVVLGLDNNLMSEAKASGLLAKHKADLSALELPNGWSDDVFVPFDYGYFAFVYNKEKVKNPPKSLKELVEQRDDLKVIYQDPRTSTPGQGLLLWMKSVYGDDSSEAWQKLAKKTVTVTKGWSEAYSMFLEGESDLVLSYTTSPAYHIIAEQDKRFVAADFSEGHYTQVEVAAKVASSDKQKLADEFMQFIVSEDFQSKIPTGNWMYPVVESKLPEGFDSLTIPSEALTFSPDEVAKNRKAWIREWQSALIK
;
A
#
# COMPACT_ATOMS: atom_id res chain seq x y z
N MET A 1 -22.74 57.46 60.77
CA MET A 1 -21.43 57.38 60.13
C MET A 1 -21.00 55.91 59.96
N LYS A 2 -20.68 55.48 58.74
CA LYS A 2 -20.11 54.29 58.24
C LYS A 2 -21.06 53.38 57.44
N VAL A 3 -21.42 53.90 56.29
CA VAL A 3 -21.79 53.13 55.11
C VAL A 3 -20.57 53.27 54.15
N HIS A 4 -19.90 52.19 53.80
CA HIS A 4 -19.06 52.02 52.62
C HIS A 4 -18.10 50.85 52.85
N GLN A 5 -18.57 49.63 52.52
CA GLN A 5 -17.70 48.51 52.13
C GLN A 5 -18.56 47.27 51.80
N LEU A 6 -19.32 47.33 50.72
CA LEU A 6 -19.95 46.14 50.11
C LEU A 6 -20.16 46.42 48.61
N ALA A 7 -19.07 46.49 47.88
CA ALA A 7 -19.16 46.52 46.40
C ALA A 7 -17.78 46.23 45.80
N LYS A 8 -17.24 45.02 45.95
CA LYS A 8 -16.09 44.48 45.18
C LYS A 8 -15.95 42.98 45.42
N LEU A 9 -16.96 42.19 45.03
CA LEU A 9 -16.82 40.72 44.92
C LEU A 9 -17.90 40.17 44.00
N ALA A 10 -17.90 40.58 42.76
CA ALA A 10 -18.75 39.98 41.73
C ALA A 10 -18.19 40.28 40.31
N LEU A 11 -16.94 39.90 40.02
CA LEU A 11 -16.43 39.90 38.63
C LEU A 11 -15.18 39.04 38.51
N ALA A 12 -15.28 37.75 38.81
CA ALA A 12 -14.17 36.80 38.59
C ALA A 12 -14.67 35.35 38.46
N THR A 13 -15.77 35.10 37.73
CA THR A 13 -16.22 33.70 37.44
C THR A 13 -16.88 33.55 36.09
N THR A 14 -16.25 34.07 35.01
CA THR A 14 -16.71 33.81 33.63
C THR A 14 -15.56 33.79 32.64
N LEU A 15 -14.48 33.04 32.93
CA LEU A 15 -13.36 32.83 31.99
C LEU A 15 -12.71 31.46 32.19
N LEU A 16 -13.51 30.40 32.34
CA LEU A 16 -12.99 29.02 32.38
C LEU A 16 -13.97 28.04 31.69
N SER A 17 -14.38 28.32 30.48
CA SER A 17 -15.23 27.38 29.74
C SER A 17 -14.90 27.31 28.25
N ALA A 18 -13.69 27.65 27.84
CA ALA A 18 -13.31 27.62 26.41
C ALA A 18 -12.11 26.71 26.09
N SER A 19 -11.76 25.74 26.97
CA SER A 19 -10.55 24.94 26.72
C SER A 19 -10.79 23.42 26.76
N GLN A 20 -11.99 22.93 26.52
CA GLN A 20 -12.26 21.48 26.52
C GLN A 20 -12.97 20.97 25.27
N LEU A 21 -12.74 21.56 24.11
CA LEU A 21 -13.29 21.04 22.84
C LEU A 21 -12.23 20.61 21.82
N ALA A 22 -11.00 20.38 22.24
CA ALA A 22 -9.90 20.08 21.31
C ALA A 22 -9.42 18.61 21.33
N VAL A 23 -10.13 17.66 21.96
CA VAL A 23 -9.65 16.28 22.09
C VAL A 23 -10.48 15.25 21.29
N ALA A 24 -11.51 15.64 20.57
CA ALA A 24 -12.52 14.70 20.09
C ALA A 24 -12.50 14.37 18.58
N ASN A 25 -11.52 14.79 17.80
CA ASN A 25 -11.67 14.68 16.34
C ASN A 25 -10.42 14.23 15.57
N THR A 26 -9.57 13.40 16.15
CA THR A 26 -8.43 12.80 15.43
C THR A 26 -8.82 11.46 14.82
N LEU A 27 -8.70 11.30 13.51
CA LEU A 27 -8.85 10.01 12.82
C LEU A 27 -7.47 9.36 12.71
N THR A 28 -7.31 8.16 13.25
CA THR A 28 -6.05 7.40 13.18
C THR A 28 -6.10 6.37 12.06
N VAL A 29 -5.20 6.49 11.10
CA VAL A 29 -5.10 5.60 9.93
C VAL A 29 -3.79 4.83 10.00
N TYR A 30 -3.86 3.50 10.11
CA TYR A 30 -2.68 2.66 9.94
C TYR A 30 -2.39 2.47 8.46
N THR A 31 -1.17 2.80 8.06
CA THR A 31 -0.72 2.69 6.67
C THR A 31 0.74 2.24 6.61
N TYR A 32 1.31 2.17 5.42
CA TYR A 32 2.72 1.81 5.23
C TYR A 32 3.61 3.05 5.13
N ASP A 33 4.91 2.87 5.37
CA ASP A 33 5.88 3.95 5.54
C ASP A 33 6.00 4.85 4.30
N SER A 34 6.04 4.28 3.10
CA SER A 34 6.14 5.05 1.86
C SER A 34 4.91 5.92 1.60
N PHE A 35 3.70 5.49 2.04
CA PHE A 35 2.51 6.31 1.92
C PHE A 35 2.56 7.55 2.84
N ALA A 36 3.01 7.35 4.09
CA ALA A 36 3.03 8.39 5.12
C ALA A 36 4.28 9.28 5.09
N SER A 37 5.32 8.92 4.32
CA SER A 37 6.56 9.67 4.20
C SER A 37 6.34 11.07 3.61
N ASP A 38 7.27 12.01 3.87
CA ASP A 38 7.22 13.38 3.33
C ASP A 38 7.16 13.43 1.79
N TRP A 39 7.70 12.41 1.12
CA TRP A 39 7.68 12.26 -0.34
C TRP A 39 6.50 11.43 -0.86
N GLY A 40 5.76 10.78 0.04
CA GLY A 40 4.57 10.00 -0.29
C GLY A 40 3.31 10.86 -0.42
N PRO A 41 2.15 10.27 -0.72
CA PRO A 41 0.91 11.02 -0.89
C PRO A 41 0.29 11.46 0.44
N GLY A 42 0.69 10.85 1.57
CA GLY A 42 0.09 11.05 2.90
C GLY A 42 -0.03 12.51 3.32
N PRO A 43 1.06 13.33 3.31
CA PRO A 43 0.98 14.73 3.75
C PRO A 43 0.01 15.59 2.93
N ALA A 44 -0.09 15.34 1.63
CA ALA A 44 -1.04 16.06 0.77
C ALA A 44 -2.49 15.63 0.99
N ILE A 45 -2.70 14.34 1.26
CA ILE A 45 -4.00 13.74 1.58
C ILE A 45 -4.47 14.21 2.96
N GLU A 46 -3.60 14.19 3.98
CA GLU A 46 -3.85 14.72 5.32
C GLU A 46 -4.37 16.14 5.24
N LYS A 47 -3.60 17.04 4.64
CA LYS A 47 -3.97 18.43 4.45
C LYS A 47 -5.34 18.61 3.76
N ALA A 48 -5.61 17.82 2.71
CA ALA A 48 -6.85 17.93 1.95
C ALA A 48 -8.05 17.42 2.75
N PHE A 49 -7.90 16.32 3.49
CA PHE A 49 -8.97 15.77 4.32
C PHE A 49 -9.27 16.66 5.53
N GLU A 50 -8.26 17.15 6.23
CA GLU A 50 -8.40 18.04 7.39
C GLU A 50 -9.13 19.34 7.02
N ALA A 51 -8.82 19.91 5.86
CA ALA A 51 -9.51 21.10 5.35
C ALA A 51 -11.01 20.83 5.12
N LYS A 52 -11.39 19.59 4.82
CA LYS A 52 -12.77 19.19 4.55
C LYS A 52 -13.54 18.81 5.80
N CYS A 53 -12.93 18.05 6.71
CA CYS A 53 -13.59 17.53 7.92
C CYS A 53 -13.51 18.50 9.11
N GLY A 54 -12.55 19.42 9.15
CA GLY A 54 -12.21 20.19 10.34
C GLY A 54 -11.74 19.32 11.50
N CYS A 55 -11.13 18.21 11.18
CA CYS A 55 -10.57 17.21 12.09
C CYS A 55 -9.04 17.18 11.97
N ASP A 56 -8.39 16.29 12.73
CA ASP A 56 -6.98 15.96 12.65
C ASP A 56 -6.85 14.53 12.08
N LEU A 57 -6.02 14.33 11.08
CA LEU A 57 -5.75 13.03 10.45
C LEU A 57 -4.35 12.56 10.84
N ASN A 58 -4.26 11.46 11.56
CA ASN A 58 -2.99 10.91 12.01
C ASN A 58 -2.66 9.60 11.29
N PHE A 59 -1.64 9.62 10.44
CA PHE A 59 -1.09 8.41 9.85
C PHE A 59 -0.10 7.73 10.78
N VAL A 60 -0.29 6.43 11.04
CA VAL A 60 0.64 5.59 11.77
C VAL A 60 1.28 4.63 10.77
N ALA A 61 2.56 4.89 10.48
CA ALA A 61 3.32 4.13 9.51
C ALA A 61 3.80 2.77 10.06
N LEU A 62 3.70 1.74 9.22
CA LEU A 62 4.24 0.41 9.43
C LEU A 62 5.18 0.05 8.27
N ASP A 63 5.92 -1.05 8.40
CA ASP A 63 6.91 -1.45 7.38
C ASP A 63 6.26 -1.62 5.97
N ASP A 64 5.06 -2.26 5.90
CA ASP A 64 4.36 -2.51 4.63
C ASP A 64 2.93 -3.06 4.90
N GLY A 65 2.14 -3.31 3.85
CA GLY A 65 0.72 -3.65 3.94
C GLY A 65 0.38 -4.90 4.74
N VAL A 66 1.15 -6.00 4.59
CA VAL A 66 0.93 -7.21 5.40
C VAL A 66 1.18 -6.95 6.88
N SER A 67 2.13 -6.08 7.22
CA SER A 67 2.41 -5.66 8.60
C SER A 67 1.22 -4.93 9.23
N ILE A 68 0.43 -4.19 8.43
CA ILE A 68 -0.81 -3.54 8.89
C ILE A 68 -1.81 -4.58 9.40
N LEU A 69 -2.08 -5.62 8.61
CA LEU A 69 -3.00 -6.69 9.02
C LEU A 69 -2.49 -7.46 10.24
N ASN A 70 -1.19 -7.75 10.30
CA ASN A 70 -0.56 -8.42 11.41
C ASN A 70 -0.72 -7.62 12.71
N ARG A 71 -0.47 -6.30 12.65
CA ARG A 71 -0.63 -5.40 13.80
C ARG A 71 -2.09 -5.30 14.25
N LEU A 72 -3.01 -5.10 13.30
CA LEU A 72 -4.43 -5.06 13.61
C LEU A 72 -4.91 -6.33 14.32
N ARG A 73 -4.46 -7.50 13.89
CA ARG A 73 -4.78 -8.79 14.53
C ARG A 73 -4.17 -8.93 15.91
N LEU A 74 -2.93 -8.46 16.09
CA LEU A 74 -2.27 -8.51 17.39
C LEU A 74 -2.98 -7.63 18.42
N GLU A 75 -3.43 -6.46 18.02
CA GLU A 75 -4.15 -5.50 18.87
C GLU A 75 -5.62 -5.91 19.08
N GLY A 76 -6.22 -6.58 18.10
CA GLY A 76 -7.63 -7.02 18.16
C GLY A 76 -8.59 -5.85 18.36
N SER A 77 -9.55 -6.00 19.29
CA SER A 77 -10.52 -4.94 19.62
C SER A 77 -9.92 -3.75 20.38
N SER A 78 -8.65 -3.83 20.79
CA SER A 78 -7.93 -2.75 21.46
C SER A 78 -7.12 -1.88 20.49
N SER A 79 -7.24 -2.13 19.18
CA SER A 79 -6.54 -1.34 18.16
C SER A 79 -6.88 0.14 18.28
N GLN A 80 -5.88 0.98 18.07
CA GLN A 80 -6.03 2.43 18.02
C GLN A 80 -6.35 2.93 16.61
N ALA A 81 -6.35 2.05 15.62
CA ALA A 81 -6.71 2.41 14.26
C ALA A 81 -8.23 2.61 14.13
N ASP A 82 -8.61 3.67 13.46
CA ASP A 82 -9.98 3.93 12.99
C ASP A 82 -10.18 3.37 11.57
N VAL A 83 -9.10 3.44 10.76
CA VAL A 83 -9.03 2.95 9.39
C VAL A 83 -7.69 2.25 9.18
N VAL A 84 -7.68 1.21 8.36
CA VAL A 84 -6.46 0.64 7.76
C VAL A 84 -6.45 0.98 6.27
N LEU A 85 -5.29 1.41 5.75
CA LEU A 85 -5.09 1.80 4.36
C LEU A 85 -3.78 1.20 3.86
N GLY A 86 -3.83 0.40 2.79
CA GLY A 86 -2.64 -0.29 2.25
C GLY A 86 -2.64 -1.80 2.44
N LEU A 87 -3.79 -2.40 2.78
CA LEU A 87 -4.03 -3.81 2.46
C LEU A 87 -4.20 -3.95 0.95
N ASP A 88 -4.18 -5.17 0.42
CA ASP A 88 -4.45 -5.40 -0.99
C ASP A 88 -5.58 -6.43 -1.21
N ASN A 89 -5.99 -6.55 -2.47
CA ASN A 89 -7.02 -7.50 -2.88
C ASN A 89 -6.71 -8.95 -2.46
N ASN A 90 -5.44 -9.32 -2.33
CA ASN A 90 -5.02 -10.67 -1.95
C ASN A 90 -5.23 -10.97 -0.45
N LEU A 91 -5.27 -9.93 0.38
CA LEU A 91 -5.48 -10.06 1.83
C LEU A 91 -6.96 -9.93 2.25
N MET A 92 -7.86 -9.56 1.33
CA MET A 92 -9.24 -9.21 1.68
C MET A 92 -9.98 -10.32 2.43
N SER A 93 -9.97 -11.56 1.95
CA SER A 93 -10.67 -12.66 2.60
C SER A 93 -10.08 -12.99 3.98
N GLU A 94 -8.75 -12.96 4.09
CA GLU A 94 -8.06 -13.17 5.37
C GLU A 94 -8.35 -12.04 6.36
N ALA A 95 -8.43 -10.80 5.89
CA ALA A 95 -8.75 -9.64 6.72
C ALA A 95 -10.21 -9.65 7.17
N LYS A 96 -11.16 -9.97 6.29
CA LYS A 96 -12.59 -10.16 6.66
C LYS A 96 -12.77 -11.26 7.70
N ALA A 97 -12.07 -12.38 7.55
CA ALA A 97 -12.15 -13.50 8.49
C ALA A 97 -11.65 -13.14 9.90
N SER A 98 -10.92 -12.05 10.08
CA SER A 98 -10.51 -11.56 11.40
C SER A 98 -11.68 -11.04 12.24
N GLY A 99 -12.77 -10.60 11.62
CA GLY A 99 -13.90 -9.96 12.28
C GLY A 99 -13.60 -8.54 12.81
N LEU A 100 -12.44 -7.96 12.47
CA LEU A 100 -11.99 -6.67 12.99
C LEU A 100 -12.38 -5.48 12.11
N LEU A 101 -12.96 -5.72 10.95
CA LEU A 101 -13.31 -4.70 9.97
C LEU A 101 -14.82 -4.48 9.90
N ALA A 102 -15.23 -3.26 9.55
CA ALA A 102 -16.62 -2.85 9.41
C ALA A 102 -16.96 -2.47 7.96
N LYS A 103 -18.24 -2.61 7.60
CA LYS A 103 -18.75 -2.15 6.31
C LYS A 103 -18.62 -0.65 6.16
N HIS A 104 -18.22 -0.19 4.96
CA HIS A 104 -18.22 1.21 4.61
C HIS A 104 -19.59 1.66 4.07
N LYS A 105 -19.73 2.98 3.88
CA LYS A 105 -20.91 3.63 3.25
C LYS A 105 -20.51 4.45 2.02
N ALA A 106 -19.28 4.31 1.54
CA ALA A 106 -18.82 5.06 0.38
C ALA A 106 -19.61 4.67 -0.87
N ASP A 107 -19.95 5.67 -1.67
CA ASP A 107 -20.48 5.48 -3.02
C ASP A 107 -19.33 5.15 -3.98
N LEU A 108 -19.33 3.95 -4.49
CA LEU A 108 -18.29 3.42 -5.38
C LEU A 108 -18.68 3.48 -6.87
N SER A 109 -19.74 4.21 -7.22
CA SER A 109 -20.26 4.29 -8.60
C SER A 109 -19.28 4.93 -9.60
N ALA A 110 -18.32 5.73 -9.11
CA ALA A 110 -17.30 6.39 -9.92
C ALA A 110 -16.03 5.54 -10.16
N LEU A 111 -15.98 4.31 -9.65
CA LEU A 111 -14.79 3.46 -9.81
C LEU A 111 -14.59 2.97 -11.24
N GLU A 112 -13.35 3.05 -11.71
CA GLU A 112 -12.90 2.59 -13.04
C GLU A 112 -11.71 1.62 -12.89
N LEU A 113 -11.98 0.44 -12.34
CA LEU A 113 -10.99 -0.63 -12.23
C LEU A 113 -11.12 -1.59 -13.44
N PRO A 114 -10.01 -2.10 -14.00
CA PRO A 114 -10.03 -2.98 -15.18
C PRO A 114 -10.97 -4.19 -15.08
N ASN A 115 -11.12 -4.75 -13.87
CA ASN A 115 -11.96 -5.92 -13.59
C ASN A 115 -13.25 -5.58 -12.82
N GLY A 116 -13.58 -4.28 -12.72
CA GLY A 116 -14.65 -3.80 -11.85
C GLY A 116 -14.34 -3.98 -10.36
N TRP A 117 -15.26 -3.54 -9.50
CA TRP A 117 -15.14 -3.68 -8.05
C TRP A 117 -16.51 -3.80 -7.40
N SER A 118 -16.64 -4.74 -6.47
CA SER A 118 -17.85 -4.88 -5.66
C SER A 118 -17.47 -5.49 -4.31
N ASP A 119 -17.38 -4.65 -3.29
CA ASP A 119 -17.11 -5.05 -1.91
C ASP A 119 -17.78 -4.07 -0.94
N ASP A 120 -18.27 -4.54 0.20
CA ASP A 120 -18.96 -3.72 1.18
C ASP A 120 -18.10 -3.37 2.42
N VAL A 121 -16.88 -3.92 2.48
CA VAL A 121 -15.89 -3.68 3.55
C VAL A 121 -14.71 -2.85 3.05
N PHE A 122 -14.24 -3.13 1.84
CA PHE A 122 -13.05 -2.52 1.29
C PHE A 122 -13.36 -1.49 0.20
N VAL A 123 -12.70 -0.34 0.30
CA VAL A 123 -12.67 0.70 -0.73
C VAL A 123 -11.30 0.68 -1.39
N PRO A 124 -11.20 0.45 -2.72
CA PRO A 124 -9.93 0.52 -3.43
C PRO A 124 -9.46 1.96 -3.55
N PHE A 125 -8.15 2.20 -3.56
CA PHE A 125 -7.62 3.54 -3.73
C PHE A 125 -6.56 3.67 -4.83
N ASP A 126 -5.91 2.59 -5.19
CA ASP A 126 -5.03 2.52 -6.37
C ASP A 126 -4.87 1.09 -6.85
N TYR A 127 -4.22 0.93 -8.01
CA TYR A 127 -3.84 -0.37 -8.53
C TYR A 127 -2.59 -0.30 -9.39
N GLY A 128 -1.96 -1.46 -9.59
CA GLY A 128 -0.81 -1.63 -10.45
C GLY A 128 -0.48 -3.10 -10.66
N TYR A 129 0.68 -3.33 -11.29
CA TYR A 129 1.16 -4.65 -11.63
C TYR A 129 2.59 -4.80 -11.15
N PHE A 130 2.90 -5.89 -10.47
CA PHE A 130 4.26 -6.15 -10.02
C PHE A 130 5.20 -6.33 -11.20
N ALA A 131 6.40 -5.78 -11.09
CA ALA A 131 7.45 -5.92 -12.08
C ALA A 131 8.83 -5.85 -11.43
N PHE A 132 9.82 -6.44 -12.05
CA PHE A 132 11.21 -6.17 -11.71
C PHE A 132 11.67 -4.91 -12.44
N VAL A 133 12.10 -3.92 -11.68
CA VAL A 133 12.67 -2.66 -12.18
C VAL A 133 14.18 -2.79 -12.27
N TYR A 134 14.77 -2.24 -13.32
CA TYR A 134 16.21 -2.27 -13.59
C TYR A 134 16.70 -0.99 -14.24
N ASN A 135 18.01 -0.75 -14.18
CA ASN A 135 18.67 0.33 -14.92
C ASN A 135 19.13 -0.21 -16.28
N LYS A 136 18.50 0.27 -17.38
CA LYS A 136 18.80 -0.17 -18.76
C LYS A 136 20.22 0.17 -19.25
N GLU A 137 20.94 1.04 -18.55
CA GLU A 137 22.35 1.31 -18.85
C GLU A 137 23.25 0.23 -18.24
N LYS A 138 22.85 -0.41 -17.14
CA LYS A 138 23.57 -1.51 -16.48
C LYS A 138 23.16 -2.86 -17.05
N VAL A 139 21.86 -3.13 -17.16
CA VAL A 139 21.31 -4.38 -17.68
C VAL A 139 20.90 -4.19 -19.14
N LYS A 140 21.77 -4.55 -20.07
CA LYS A 140 21.52 -4.36 -21.52
C LYS A 140 20.55 -5.36 -22.11
N ASN A 141 20.50 -6.56 -21.56
CA ASN A 141 19.60 -7.64 -21.99
C ASN A 141 18.75 -8.06 -20.79
N PRO A 142 17.66 -7.35 -20.48
CA PRO A 142 16.78 -7.70 -19.38
C PRO A 142 16.07 -9.03 -19.66
N PRO A 143 15.72 -9.81 -18.62
CA PRO A 143 14.91 -11.01 -18.79
C PRO A 143 13.53 -10.65 -19.34
N LYS A 144 13.01 -11.48 -20.23
CA LYS A 144 11.71 -11.30 -20.89
C LYS A 144 10.59 -12.15 -20.28
N SER A 145 10.91 -12.89 -19.24
CA SER A 145 9.97 -13.73 -18.52
C SER A 145 10.44 -13.97 -17.09
N LEU A 146 9.53 -14.30 -16.20
CA LEU A 146 9.87 -14.70 -14.84
C LEU A 146 10.69 -16.00 -14.85
N LYS A 147 10.36 -16.93 -15.76
CA LYS A 147 11.13 -18.16 -15.95
C LYS A 147 12.55 -17.88 -16.41
N GLU A 148 12.75 -17.00 -17.38
CA GLU A 148 14.09 -16.60 -17.81
C GLU A 148 14.90 -16.00 -16.66
N LEU A 149 14.31 -15.06 -15.89
CA LEU A 149 14.97 -14.49 -14.72
C LEU A 149 15.40 -15.57 -13.73
N VAL A 150 14.52 -16.47 -13.40
CA VAL A 150 14.73 -17.47 -12.35
C VAL A 150 15.71 -18.57 -12.81
N GLU A 151 15.59 -19.05 -14.05
CA GLU A 151 16.25 -20.28 -14.51
C GLU A 151 17.51 -20.05 -15.33
N GLN A 152 17.67 -18.88 -15.98
CA GLN A 152 18.70 -18.68 -17.00
C GLN A 152 19.63 -17.48 -16.71
N ARG A 153 19.26 -16.60 -15.78
CA ARG A 153 19.97 -15.33 -15.53
C ARG A 153 20.71 -15.34 -14.19
N ASP A 154 21.70 -16.26 -14.07
CA ASP A 154 22.56 -16.34 -12.89
C ASP A 154 23.58 -15.19 -12.81
N ASP A 155 23.70 -14.41 -13.87
CA ASP A 155 24.49 -13.19 -13.97
C ASP A 155 23.83 -11.98 -13.26
N LEU A 156 22.51 -12.05 -12.96
CA LEU A 156 21.74 -10.95 -12.37
C LEU A 156 21.52 -11.17 -10.88
N LYS A 157 21.55 -10.07 -10.13
CA LYS A 157 21.23 -10.02 -8.70
C LYS A 157 19.90 -9.35 -8.49
N VAL A 158 19.09 -9.87 -7.57
CA VAL A 158 17.77 -9.37 -7.27
C VAL A 158 17.61 -9.03 -5.80
N ILE A 159 16.76 -8.04 -5.52
CA ILE A 159 16.22 -7.73 -4.20
C ILE A 159 14.69 -7.81 -4.30
N TYR A 160 14.06 -8.43 -3.32
CA TYR A 160 12.60 -8.45 -3.18
C TYR A 160 12.20 -8.42 -1.70
N GLN A 161 10.91 -8.30 -1.41
CA GLN A 161 10.39 -8.11 -0.07
C GLN A 161 9.87 -9.42 0.52
N ASP A 162 9.83 -9.51 1.85
CA ASP A 162 9.34 -10.65 2.60
C ASP A 162 7.81 -10.79 2.50
N PRO A 163 7.26 -11.90 2.01
CA PRO A 163 5.81 -12.09 1.88
C PRO A 163 5.07 -12.15 3.22
N ARG A 164 5.79 -12.19 4.35
CA ARG A 164 5.20 -12.20 5.69
C ARG A 164 4.92 -10.79 6.23
N THR A 165 5.52 -9.77 5.63
CA THR A 165 5.44 -8.37 6.09
C THR A 165 5.00 -7.41 5.00
N SER A 166 5.25 -7.72 3.73
CA SER A 166 5.10 -6.85 2.56
C SER A 166 4.03 -7.36 1.58
N THR A 167 3.19 -6.47 1.06
CA THR A 167 2.27 -6.77 -0.04
C THR A 167 3.00 -7.04 -1.36
N PRO A 168 4.05 -6.28 -1.79
CA PRO A 168 4.87 -6.68 -2.92
C PRO A 168 5.54 -8.05 -2.76
N GLY A 169 6.07 -8.35 -1.57
CA GLY A 169 6.64 -9.67 -1.30
C GLY A 169 5.59 -10.79 -1.43
N GLN A 170 4.38 -10.56 -0.92
CA GLN A 170 3.25 -11.47 -1.15
C GLN A 170 2.89 -11.54 -2.64
N GLY A 171 2.92 -10.42 -3.35
CA GLY A 171 2.67 -10.37 -4.79
C GLY A 171 3.63 -11.27 -5.57
N LEU A 172 4.93 -11.24 -5.26
CA LEU A 172 5.91 -12.16 -5.87
C LEU A 172 5.64 -13.62 -5.51
N LEU A 173 5.24 -13.89 -4.25
CA LEU A 173 4.85 -15.25 -3.85
C LEU A 173 3.73 -15.80 -4.73
N LEU A 174 2.71 -14.98 -4.98
CA LEU A 174 1.56 -15.35 -5.80
C LEU A 174 1.94 -15.41 -7.29
N TRP A 175 2.76 -14.50 -7.77
CA TRP A 175 3.25 -14.51 -9.14
C TRP A 175 4.07 -15.78 -9.44
N MET A 176 4.98 -16.16 -8.54
CA MET A 176 5.71 -17.43 -8.64
C MET A 176 4.76 -18.63 -8.67
N LYS A 177 3.73 -18.63 -7.83
CA LYS A 177 2.70 -19.68 -7.85
C LYS A 177 1.88 -19.71 -9.13
N SER A 178 1.53 -18.56 -9.69
CA SER A 178 0.81 -18.47 -10.96
C SER A 178 1.61 -19.05 -12.13
N VAL A 179 2.93 -18.82 -12.14
CA VAL A 179 3.81 -19.22 -13.26
C VAL A 179 4.31 -20.65 -13.13
N TYR A 180 4.61 -21.09 -11.89
CA TYR A 180 5.27 -22.37 -11.64
C TYR A 180 4.36 -23.44 -11.04
N GLY A 181 3.22 -23.08 -10.48
CA GLY A 181 2.33 -24.05 -9.84
C GLY A 181 3.05 -24.89 -8.77
N ASP A 182 3.05 -26.20 -8.94
CA ASP A 182 3.68 -27.13 -8.00
C ASP A 182 5.22 -27.10 -8.04
N ASP A 183 5.81 -26.58 -9.11
CA ASP A 183 7.27 -26.48 -9.26
C ASP A 183 7.85 -25.21 -8.59
N SER A 184 7.01 -24.40 -7.95
CA SER A 184 7.44 -23.12 -7.35
C SER A 184 8.50 -23.29 -6.26
N SER A 185 8.55 -24.43 -5.54
CA SER A 185 9.61 -24.70 -4.55
C SER A 185 11.00 -24.77 -5.18
N GLU A 186 11.15 -25.39 -6.36
CA GLU A 186 12.42 -25.42 -7.09
C GLU A 186 12.75 -24.05 -7.66
N ALA A 187 11.77 -23.35 -8.18
CA ALA A 187 11.94 -21.99 -8.69
C ALA A 187 12.45 -21.02 -7.60
N TRP A 188 11.93 -21.11 -6.38
CA TRP A 188 12.41 -20.34 -5.22
C TRP A 188 13.87 -20.66 -4.86
N GLN A 189 14.29 -21.93 -4.91
CA GLN A 189 15.67 -22.31 -4.68
C GLN A 189 16.62 -21.71 -5.73
N LYS A 190 16.19 -21.64 -6.99
CA LYS A 190 16.95 -21.01 -8.06
C LYS A 190 17.03 -19.49 -7.86
N LEU A 191 15.91 -18.83 -7.54
CA LEU A 191 15.88 -17.40 -7.28
C LEU A 191 16.72 -17.02 -6.06
N ALA A 192 16.73 -17.84 -5.01
CA ALA A 192 17.51 -17.61 -3.79
C ALA A 192 19.02 -17.49 -4.07
N LYS A 193 19.56 -18.20 -5.05
CA LYS A 193 21.00 -18.16 -5.41
C LYS A 193 21.45 -16.79 -5.93
N LYS A 194 20.53 -16.00 -6.48
CA LYS A 194 20.78 -14.67 -7.03
C LYS A 194 20.15 -13.55 -6.20
N THR A 195 19.50 -13.89 -5.09
CA THR A 195 18.90 -12.93 -4.17
C THR A 195 19.96 -12.34 -3.24
N VAL A 196 20.14 -11.03 -3.29
CA VAL A 196 21.06 -10.28 -2.40
C VAL A 196 20.51 -10.27 -0.99
N THR A 197 19.25 -9.89 -0.86
CA THR A 197 18.54 -9.85 0.41
C THR A 197 17.03 -9.86 0.19
N VAL A 198 16.31 -10.15 1.26
CA VAL A 198 14.85 -10.06 1.35
C VAL A 198 14.54 -9.02 2.43
N THR A 199 13.95 -7.89 2.03
CA THR A 199 13.69 -6.77 2.93
C THR A 199 12.32 -6.87 3.60
N LYS A 200 12.09 -6.12 4.67
CA LYS A 200 10.79 -6.09 5.36
C LYS A 200 9.70 -5.43 4.54
N GLY A 201 10.05 -4.36 3.81
CA GLY A 201 9.13 -3.55 3.05
C GLY A 201 9.76 -3.02 1.76
N TRP A 202 8.93 -2.33 0.99
CA TRP A 202 9.30 -1.83 -0.34
C TRP A 202 10.36 -0.73 -0.29
N SER A 203 10.25 0.23 0.61
CA SER A 203 11.15 1.39 0.70
C SER A 203 12.61 0.99 0.84
N GLU A 204 12.91 0.02 1.72
CA GLU A 204 14.25 -0.50 1.94
C GLU A 204 14.80 -1.18 0.67
N ALA A 205 14.00 -2.04 0.04
CA ALA A 205 14.40 -2.73 -1.19
C ALA A 205 14.74 -1.76 -2.31
N TYR A 206 13.89 -0.75 -2.52
CA TYR A 206 14.07 0.21 -3.59
C TYR A 206 15.28 1.13 -3.35
N SER A 207 15.49 1.56 -2.11
CA SER A 207 16.69 2.33 -1.74
C SER A 207 17.97 1.57 -2.01
N MET A 208 18.07 0.30 -1.58
CA MET A 208 19.23 -0.55 -1.84
C MET A 208 19.51 -0.74 -3.34
N PHE A 209 18.44 -0.89 -4.14
CA PHE A 209 18.57 -0.97 -5.59
C PHE A 209 19.13 0.32 -6.19
N LEU A 210 18.65 1.49 -5.77
CA LEU A 210 19.15 2.79 -6.23
C LEU A 210 20.62 3.01 -5.84
N GLU A 211 21.06 2.50 -4.69
CA GLU A 211 22.44 2.48 -4.23
C GLU A 211 23.32 1.49 -5.04
N GLY A 212 22.68 0.62 -5.85
CA GLY A 212 23.39 -0.29 -6.75
C GLY A 212 23.69 -1.66 -6.16
N GLU A 213 23.04 -2.05 -5.09
CA GLU A 213 23.22 -3.34 -4.40
C GLU A 213 22.68 -4.52 -5.23
N SER A 214 21.77 -4.28 -6.17
CA SER A 214 21.23 -5.29 -7.08
C SER A 214 21.05 -4.76 -8.50
N ASP A 215 20.88 -5.68 -9.45
CA ASP A 215 20.58 -5.37 -10.85
C ASP A 215 19.09 -5.14 -11.06
N LEU A 216 18.25 -5.86 -10.32
CA LEU A 216 16.79 -5.75 -10.36
C LEU A 216 16.22 -5.68 -8.95
N VAL A 217 15.11 -4.95 -8.83
CA VAL A 217 14.31 -4.88 -7.61
C VAL A 217 12.85 -5.18 -7.94
N LEU A 218 12.18 -5.94 -7.07
CA LEU A 218 10.74 -6.12 -7.17
C LEU A 218 10.04 -4.80 -6.83
N SER A 219 9.23 -4.32 -7.75
CA SER A 219 8.42 -3.10 -7.62
C SER A 219 7.21 -3.21 -8.55
N TYR A 220 6.91 -2.17 -9.33
CA TYR A 220 5.72 -2.10 -10.18
C TYR A 220 6.07 -1.65 -11.59
N THR A 221 5.19 -1.97 -12.55
CA THR A 221 5.29 -1.43 -13.93
C THR A 221 5.23 0.09 -13.96
N THR A 222 4.67 0.71 -12.93
CA THR A 222 4.52 2.16 -12.78
C THR A 222 5.71 2.85 -12.11
N SER A 223 6.60 2.12 -11.46
CA SER A 223 7.76 2.70 -10.75
C SER A 223 8.65 3.60 -11.60
N PRO A 224 8.86 3.35 -12.90
CA PRO A 224 9.62 4.26 -13.76
C PRO A 224 9.04 5.67 -13.86
N ALA A 225 7.74 5.87 -13.59
CA ALA A 225 7.11 7.19 -13.62
C ALA A 225 7.75 8.17 -12.65
N TYR A 226 8.11 7.72 -11.45
CA TYR A 226 8.85 8.54 -10.48
C TYR A 226 10.12 9.12 -11.10
N HIS A 227 10.96 8.28 -11.68
CA HIS A 227 12.23 8.72 -12.26
C HIS A 227 12.02 9.65 -13.46
N ILE A 228 11.05 9.33 -14.33
CA ILE A 228 10.75 10.13 -15.52
C ILE A 228 10.22 11.51 -15.14
N ILE A 229 9.31 11.59 -14.18
CA ILE A 229 8.56 12.81 -13.85
C ILE A 229 9.32 13.65 -12.83
N ALA A 230 9.77 13.06 -11.70
CA ALA A 230 10.39 13.78 -10.61
C ALA A 230 11.90 14.03 -10.83
N GLU A 231 12.61 13.07 -11.46
CA GLU A 231 14.07 13.13 -11.62
C GLU A 231 14.51 13.41 -13.06
N GLN A 232 13.59 13.39 -14.04
CA GLN A 232 13.88 13.49 -15.47
C GLN A 232 14.88 12.41 -15.94
N ASP A 233 14.86 11.26 -15.28
CA ASP A 233 15.73 10.11 -15.51
C ASP A 233 14.96 8.98 -16.19
N LYS A 234 15.37 8.62 -17.40
CA LYS A 234 14.75 7.54 -18.19
C LYS A 234 15.54 6.23 -18.16
N ARG A 235 16.53 6.11 -17.28
CA ARG A 235 17.37 4.91 -17.16
C ARG A 235 16.65 3.74 -16.50
N PHE A 236 15.73 4.03 -15.60
CA PHE A 236 14.98 3.02 -14.87
C PHE A 236 13.73 2.60 -15.65
N VAL A 237 13.57 1.31 -15.84
CA VAL A 237 12.45 0.72 -16.60
C VAL A 237 11.98 -0.57 -15.94
N ALA A 238 10.72 -0.93 -16.16
CA ALA A 238 10.17 -2.20 -15.71
C ALA A 238 10.41 -3.28 -16.78
N ALA A 239 10.84 -4.46 -16.36
CA ALA A 239 10.94 -5.62 -17.25
C ALA A 239 9.53 -6.08 -17.64
N ASP A 240 9.33 -6.31 -18.93
CA ASP A 240 8.07 -6.81 -19.47
C ASP A 240 8.15 -8.33 -19.61
N PHE A 241 7.33 -9.05 -18.83
CA PHE A 241 7.36 -10.50 -18.76
C PHE A 241 6.23 -11.13 -19.55
N SER A 242 6.58 -12.06 -20.43
CA SER A 242 5.67 -12.72 -21.37
C SER A 242 4.60 -13.60 -20.71
N GLU A 243 4.82 -14.04 -19.47
CA GLU A 243 3.80 -14.76 -18.69
C GLU A 243 2.71 -13.84 -18.11
N GLY A 244 2.84 -12.54 -18.30
CA GLY A 244 2.00 -11.54 -17.66
C GLY A 244 2.54 -11.09 -16.31
N HIS A 245 1.84 -10.13 -15.71
CA HIS A 245 2.21 -9.52 -14.43
C HIS A 245 1.11 -9.69 -13.40
N TYR A 246 1.49 -9.97 -12.16
CA TYR A 246 0.52 -10.15 -11.10
C TYR A 246 -0.06 -8.80 -10.65
N THR A 247 -1.39 -8.73 -10.53
CA THR A 247 -2.13 -7.50 -10.22
C THR A 247 -2.20 -7.26 -8.73
N GLN A 248 -1.99 -6.01 -8.33
CA GLN A 248 -2.34 -5.49 -7.01
C GLN A 248 -3.42 -4.42 -7.13
N VAL A 249 -4.42 -4.50 -6.26
CA VAL A 249 -5.37 -3.40 -5.99
C VAL A 249 -5.25 -3.10 -4.50
N GLU A 250 -4.79 -1.91 -4.16
CA GLU A 250 -4.67 -1.50 -2.76
C GLU A 250 -6.01 -1.01 -2.23
N VAL A 251 -6.28 -1.34 -0.97
CA VAL A 251 -7.58 -1.12 -0.36
C VAL A 251 -7.47 -0.53 1.05
N ALA A 252 -8.50 0.24 1.41
CA ALA A 252 -8.74 0.71 2.76
C ALA A 252 -9.98 0.04 3.37
N ALA A 253 -10.02 -0.05 4.71
CA ALA A 253 -11.17 -0.54 5.44
C ALA A 253 -11.30 0.12 6.80
N LYS A 254 -12.54 0.28 7.29
CA LYS A 254 -12.80 0.78 8.63
C LYS A 254 -12.57 -0.31 9.67
N VAL A 255 -12.04 0.08 10.82
CA VAL A 255 -11.89 -0.82 11.98
C VAL A 255 -13.19 -0.86 12.78
N ALA A 256 -13.67 -2.06 13.06
CA ALA A 256 -14.99 -2.27 13.70
C ALA A 256 -15.06 -1.74 15.14
N SER A 257 -13.94 -1.76 15.87
CA SER A 257 -13.86 -1.28 17.25
C SER A 257 -13.70 0.24 17.39
N SER A 258 -13.50 0.96 16.29
CA SER A 258 -13.39 2.43 16.31
C SER A 258 -14.69 3.06 16.84
N ASP A 259 -14.57 4.05 17.72
CA ASP A 259 -15.67 4.90 18.18
C ASP A 259 -15.97 6.08 17.23
N LYS A 260 -15.13 6.26 16.19
CA LYS A 260 -15.22 7.35 15.19
C LYS A 260 -15.80 6.89 13.85
N GLN A 261 -16.77 5.97 13.89
CA GLN A 261 -17.35 5.35 12.68
C GLN A 261 -17.84 6.35 11.63
N LYS A 262 -18.40 7.51 12.09
CA LYS A 262 -18.87 8.55 11.15
C LYS A 262 -17.70 9.21 10.41
N LEU A 263 -16.65 9.61 11.13
CA LEU A 263 -15.48 10.24 10.53
C LEU A 263 -14.72 9.27 9.62
N ALA A 264 -14.65 7.99 10.02
CA ALA A 264 -14.14 6.93 9.18
C ALA A 264 -14.96 6.74 7.88
N ASP A 265 -16.30 6.81 7.93
CA ASP A 265 -17.15 6.79 6.73
C ASP A 265 -16.87 8.00 5.81
N GLU A 266 -16.64 9.18 6.39
CA GLU A 266 -16.27 10.39 5.63
C GLU A 266 -14.90 10.21 4.94
N PHE A 267 -13.93 9.61 5.63
CA PHE A 267 -12.63 9.31 5.04
C PHE A 267 -12.72 8.24 3.94
N MET A 268 -13.50 7.17 4.15
CA MET A 268 -13.72 6.16 3.12
C MET A 268 -14.35 6.74 1.84
N GLN A 269 -15.31 7.69 1.98
CA GLN A 269 -15.86 8.42 0.83
C GLN A 269 -14.84 9.37 0.20
N PHE A 270 -13.96 9.98 1.01
CA PHE A 270 -12.91 10.88 0.53
C PHE A 270 -11.89 10.14 -0.35
N ILE A 271 -11.60 8.87 -0.05
CA ILE A 271 -10.68 8.03 -0.82
C ILE A 271 -11.02 8.00 -2.32
N VAL A 272 -12.29 7.96 -2.68
CA VAL A 272 -12.74 7.93 -4.09
C VAL A 272 -13.01 9.31 -4.68
N SER A 273 -12.64 10.39 -3.97
CA SER A 273 -12.77 11.75 -4.47
C SER A 273 -11.56 12.18 -5.31
N GLU A 274 -11.77 13.20 -6.16
CA GLU A 274 -10.68 13.81 -6.94
C GLU A 274 -9.56 14.35 -6.05
N ASP A 275 -9.90 14.93 -4.88
CA ASP A 275 -8.93 15.47 -3.93
C ASP A 275 -7.93 14.42 -3.42
N PHE A 276 -8.37 13.19 -3.23
CA PHE A 276 -7.51 12.06 -2.87
C PHE A 276 -6.84 11.49 -4.14
N GLN A 277 -7.65 11.13 -5.14
CA GLN A 277 -7.20 10.36 -6.30
C GLN A 277 -6.18 11.11 -7.17
N SER A 278 -6.26 12.45 -7.23
CA SER A 278 -5.26 13.28 -7.92
C SER A 278 -3.86 13.22 -7.29
N LYS A 279 -3.72 12.72 -6.05
CA LYS A 279 -2.42 12.58 -5.36
C LYS A 279 -1.75 11.23 -5.66
N ILE A 280 -2.52 10.23 -6.10
CA ILE A 280 -2.03 8.87 -6.31
C ILE A 280 -0.96 8.79 -7.41
N PRO A 281 -1.16 9.32 -8.64
CA PRO A 281 -0.20 9.12 -9.72
C PRO A 281 1.20 9.70 -9.44
N THR A 282 1.30 10.76 -8.67
CA THR A 282 2.59 11.44 -8.38
C THR A 282 3.06 11.34 -6.94
N GLY A 283 2.25 10.78 -6.05
CA GLY A 283 2.61 10.53 -4.65
C GLY A 283 2.86 9.05 -4.37
N ASN A 284 1.97 8.17 -4.85
CA ASN A 284 2.09 6.72 -4.67
C ASN A 284 2.62 6.01 -5.93
N TRP A 285 2.70 6.71 -7.05
CA TRP A 285 3.20 6.21 -8.34
C TRP A 285 2.45 4.97 -8.83
N MET A 286 1.12 4.96 -8.60
CA MET A 286 0.20 3.91 -8.99
C MET A 286 -0.90 4.49 -9.89
N TYR A 287 -1.71 3.62 -10.48
CA TYR A 287 -2.90 4.04 -11.22
C TYR A 287 -4.04 4.39 -10.25
N PRO A 288 -4.72 5.54 -10.44
CA PRO A 288 -5.91 5.90 -9.65
C PRO A 288 -7.08 4.96 -10.01
N VAL A 289 -8.05 4.84 -9.09
CA VAL A 289 -9.22 3.96 -9.27
C VAL A 289 -10.45 4.69 -9.82
N VAL A 290 -10.35 5.98 -10.07
CA VAL A 290 -11.40 6.79 -10.73
C VAL A 290 -10.80 7.43 -11.98
N GLU A 291 -11.67 7.89 -12.90
CA GLU A 291 -11.21 8.65 -14.07
C GLU A 291 -10.36 9.84 -13.62
N SER A 292 -9.11 9.85 -14.05
CA SER A 292 -8.15 10.91 -13.73
C SER A 292 -7.18 11.11 -14.88
N LYS A 293 -6.82 12.38 -15.12
CA LYS A 293 -5.78 12.69 -16.08
C LYS A 293 -4.43 12.25 -15.52
N LEU A 294 -3.84 11.23 -16.13
CA LEU A 294 -2.50 10.79 -15.76
C LEU A 294 -1.44 11.83 -16.19
N PRO A 295 -0.39 12.02 -15.39
CA PRO A 295 0.74 12.86 -15.75
C PRO A 295 1.45 12.36 -17.02
N GLU A 296 2.05 13.29 -17.79
CA GLU A 296 2.94 12.92 -18.87
C GLU A 296 4.10 12.05 -18.32
N GLY A 297 4.37 10.93 -18.98
CA GLY A 297 5.33 9.92 -18.48
C GLY A 297 4.67 8.59 -18.18
N PHE A 298 3.39 8.57 -17.77
CA PHE A 298 2.63 7.34 -17.65
C PHE A 298 2.37 6.67 -19.00
N ASP A 299 2.28 7.45 -20.09
CA ASP A 299 2.08 6.94 -21.47
C ASP A 299 3.22 6.02 -21.95
N SER A 300 4.40 6.10 -21.34
CA SER A 300 5.57 5.30 -21.69
C SER A 300 5.78 4.07 -20.82
N LEU A 301 4.91 3.82 -19.85
CA LEU A 301 5.03 2.70 -18.93
C LEU A 301 4.64 1.38 -19.59
N THR A 302 5.24 0.29 -19.11
CA THR A 302 4.86 -1.06 -19.50
C THR A 302 3.44 -1.37 -19.07
N ILE A 303 2.59 -1.68 -20.04
CA ILE A 303 1.24 -2.21 -19.80
C ILE A 303 1.32 -3.72 -20.03
N PRO A 304 1.05 -4.55 -19.03
CA PRO A 304 1.10 -6.00 -19.15
C PRO A 304 0.15 -6.51 -20.23
N SER A 305 0.60 -7.47 -21.05
CA SER A 305 -0.26 -8.16 -22.02
C SER A 305 -1.30 -9.06 -21.33
N GLU A 306 -0.99 -9.53 -20.13
CA GLU A 306 -1.86 -10.36 -19.28
C GLU A 306 -1.73 -9.92 -17.82
N ALA A 307 -2.88 -9.77 -17.15
CA ALA A 307 -2.98 -9.45 -15.74
C ALA A 307 -3.31 -10.71 -14.94
N LEU A 308 -2.34 -11.22 -14.19
CA LEU A 308 -2.48 -12.43 -13.39
C LEU A 308 -3.11 -12.08 -12.03
N THR A 309 -3.94 -12.98 -11.52
CA THR A 309 -4.55 -12.85 -10.18
C THR A 309 -5.05 -14.20 -9.68
N PHE A 310 -5.07 -14.39 -8.37
CA PHE A 310 -5.86 -15.41 -7.70
C PHE A 310 -7.09 -14.79 -7.06
N SER A 311 -8.11 -15.60 -6.79
CA SER A 311 -9.21 -15.12 -5.95
C SER A 311 -8.73 -14.90 -4.51
N PRO A 312 -9.28 -13.89 -3.78
CA PRO A 312 -8.91 -13.66 -2.37
C PRO A 312 -9.12 -14.89 -1.47
N ASP A 313 -10.14 -15.70 -1.75
CA ASP A 313 -10.43 -16.94 -1.00
C ASP A 313 -9.38 -18.02 -1.24
N GLU A 314 -8.90 -18.16 -2.48
CA GLU A 314 -7.81 -19.08 -2.82
C GLU A 314 -6.52 -18.69 -2.13
N VAL A 315 -6.18 -17.40 -2.12
CA VAL A 315 -5.03 -16.88 -1.40
C VAL A 315 -5.18 -17.15 0.10
N ALA A 316 -6.29 -16.80 0.71
CA ALA A 316 -6.53 -17.01 2.13
C ALA A 316 -6.38 -18.49 2.54
N LYS A 317 -6.87 -19.41 1.70
CA LYS A 317 -6.75 -20.85 1.91
C LYS A 317 -5.31 -21.37 1.87
N ASN A 318 -4.50 -20.87 0.94
CA ASN A 318 -3.22 -21.47 0.59
C ASN A 318 -2.00 -20.66 1.09
N ARG A 319 -2.15 -19.37 1.35
CA ARG A 319 -1.06 -18.43 1.67
C ARG A 319 -0.07 -18.96 2.71
N LYS A 320 -0.56 -19.52 3.81
CA LYS A 320 0.30 -20.07 4.87
C LYS A 320 1.17 -21.23 4.39
N ALA A 321 0.63 -22.08 3.52
CA ALA A 321 1.38 -23.19 2.93
C ALA A 321 2.42 -22.68 1.94
N TRP A 322 2.07 -21.72 1.08
CA TRP A 322 2.98 -21.11 0.11
C TRP A 322 4.12 -20.33 0.78
N ILE A 323 3.85 -19.63 1.88
CA ILE A 323 4.90 -18.97 2.69
C ILE A 323 5.87 -20.00 3.28
N ARG A 324 5.37 -21.13 3.82
CA ARG A 324 6.26 -22.20 4.33
C ARG A 324 7.10 -22.83 3.23
N GLU A 325 6.53 -23.01 2.05
CA GLU A 325 7.26 -23.51 0.87
C GLU A 325 8.40 -22.57 0.49
N TRP A 326 8.12 -21.27 0.37
CA TRP A 326 9.12 -20.23 0.14
C TRP A 326 10.22 -20.24 1.22
N GLN A 327 9.86 -20.22 2.50
CA GLN A 327 10.84 -20.25 3.60
C GLN A 327 11.72 -21.50 3.54
N SER A 328 11.14 -22.66 3.26
CA SER A 328 11.89 -23.92 3.17
C SER A 328 12.85 -23.94 1.99
N ALA A 329 12.52 -23.27 0.90
CA ALA A 329 13.38 -23.16 -0.28
C ALA A 329 14.61 -22.26 -0.04
N LEU A 330 14.49 -21.23 0.82
CA LEU A 330 15.60 -20.33 1.16
C LEU A 330 16.69 -20.99 2.05
N ILE A 331 16.36 -22.07 2.74
CA ILE A 331 17.27 -22.75 3.68
C ILE A 331 18.09 -23.86 2.99
N LYS A 332 17.66 -24.32 1.83
CA LYS A 332 18.30 -25.38 1.05
C LYS A 332 19.35 -24.84 0.09
#